data_a42a66a2fb864fe4de30764b735b253a
#
_entry.id   a42a66a2fb864fe4de30764b735b253a
#
_cell.length_a   1.000
_cell.length_b   1.000
_cell.length_c   1.000
_cell.angle_alpha   90.00
_cell.angle_beta   90.00
_cell.angle_gamma   90.00
#
_symmetry.space_group_name_H-M   'P 1'
#
loop_
_entity.id
_entity.type
_entity.pdbx_description
1 polymer ?
#
loop_
_entity_poly.entity_id
_entity_poly.type
_entity_poly.pdbx_seq_one_letter_code
_entity_poly.pdbx_strand_id
1 'polypeptide(L)'
;MSSYLARRFRLAPTALGLLAACFTLPGCGSDSGTKPIDAAVDAAKDAPATLDSAGPGLDTAVADTFRKDDAPILPIDTAPIDAAQIDVAQIDSHPADLAIDAGSVVDTGATVDSASIDGTPLPACSSLVNPLYIMSGDTQVPVLKALGKALRQGPNPVTLVWYATGSCTIVDALYNGTPLKQVPSYIPDDPAWDPSAGTVPSCALESAGHSLDIGIPIVFPAACAPSTAPPADLVAFKGPVQSMVFVAPHSASPEAISSAQAKLVFGQGAAGNVSPWLDPSFYFVRPPTKGTQVSLGALIGLPAAQWLGQQINLSPDVATKVATSTSPEKTIGILGSEILDSGSNRANLKAMAFQAVGQTNGFLPDSTATAFDKRSLREGHYVAWSHVFYLTKVASVDGGTAQPVNANAKLLIDILTDAANPGIPSGLDPVALVANKGLVPLCAMTVTRSVEGGNLSLFAPPDPCGCYYESKVGTAPASCVACSATKPCAAGTCRHGFCEADDGRTSLSDCSALSGGAPHAQIINNACTAGARFMSDNIP
;
A
#
# COMPACT_ATOMS: atom_id res chain seq x y z
N MET A 1 -23.02 52.65 -34.25
CA MET A 1 -23.67 53.46 -33.20
C MET A 1 -23.05 53.01 -31.90
N SER A 2 -22.10 53.72 -31.48
CA SER A 2 -21.96 54.67 -30.30
C SER A 2 -21.81 53.85 -29.03
N SER A 3 -20.88 53.98 -28.24
CA SER A 3 -19.66 54.81 -27.96
C SER A 3 -19.43 54.75 -26.45
N TYR A 4 -18.14 54.59 -26.05
CA TYR A 4 -17.47 55.19 -24.89
C TYR A 4 -17.91 54.82 -23.45
N LEU A 5 -17.00 54.33 -22.64
CA LEU A 5 -16.20 55.18 -21.76
C LEU A 5 -15.10 54.39 -21.03
N ALA A 6 -13.88 54.81 -21.28
CA ALA A 6 -12.67 54.46 -20.52
C ALA A 6 -12.61 55.31 -19.24
N ARG A 7 -12.20 54.72 -18.12
CA ARG A 7 -11.64 55.50 -16.99
C ARG A 7 -10.30 54.93 -16.57
N ARG A 8 -9.30 55.73 -16.90
CA ARG A 8 -7.93 55.69 -16.32
C ARG A 8 -8.03 56.26 -14.88
N PHE A 9 -7.35 55.64 -13.94
CA PHE A 9 -6.85 56.36 -12.76
C PHE A 9 -5.36 56.05 -12.58
N ARG A 10 -4.70 57.15 -12.26
CA ARG A 10 -3.25 57.36 -12.29
C ARG A 10 -2.57 56.81 -11.02
N LEU A 11 -1.31 56.41 -11.23
CA LEU A 11 -0.24 56.25 -10.26
C LEU A 11 0.08 57.55 -9.53
N ALA A 12 0.45 57.45 -8.25
CA ALA A 12 1.40 58.36 -7.59
C ALA A 12 2.20 57.58 -6.54
N PRO A 13 3.52 57.85 -6.42
CA PRO A 13 4.43 57.17 -5.49
C PRO A 13 4.76 58.06 -4.30
N THR A 14 5.03 57.44 -3.14
CA THR A 14 5.77 58.06 -2.00
C THR A 14 6.56 56.93 -1.34
N ALA A 15 7.81 56.90 -1.43
CA ALA A 15 8.99 57.48 -0.85
C ALA A 15 9.21 57.09 0.65
N LEU A 16 10.27 56.30 0.81
CA LEU A 16 11.38 56.33 1.80
C LEU A 16 11.06 56.59 3.28
N GLY A 17 11.55 55.72 4.11
CA GLY A 17 11.81 55.92 5.53
C GLY A 17 12.71 54.83 6.11
N LEU A 18 14.04 55.01 5.93
CA LEU A 18 15.09 54.31 6.68
C LEU A 18 15.03 54.76 8.14
N LEU A 19 15.07 53.83 9.07
CA LEU A 19 15.58 54.08 10.41
C LEU A 19 16.34 52.86 10.92
N ALA A 20 17.65 53.04 10.92
CA ALA A 20 18.61 52.20 11.63
C ALA A 20 18.61 52.62 13.10
N ALA A 21 18.53 51.69 14.01
CA ALA A 21 18.89 51.88 15.40
C ALA A 21 19.83 50.75 15.84
N CYS A 22 21.10 51.14 15.91
CA CYS A 22 22.12 50.46 16.70
C CYS A 22 21.79 50.56 18.19
N PHE A 23 21.87 49.45 18.94
CA PHE A 23 22.19 49.52 20.36
C PHE A 23 23.29 48.55 20.70
N THR A 24 24.27 49.08 21.32
CA THR A 24 25.57 48.66 21.78
C THR A 24 25.50 47.71 22.97
N LEU A 25 26.45 46.76 22.98
CA LEU A 25 26.90 45.95 24.13
C LEU A 25 27.56 46.84 25.23
N PRO A 26 27.64 46.39 26.48
CA PRO A 26 28.85 45.78 26.99
C PRO A 26 28.58 44.61 27.99
N GLY A 27 29.42 43.74 28.34
CA GLY A 27 30.86 43.57 28.43
C GLY A 27 31.17 42.36 29.28
N CYS A 28 32.26 41.74 28.96
CA CYS A 28 33.26 41.04 29.74
C CYS A 28 32.95 40.20 30.99
N GLY A 29 33.50 38.96 30.94
CA GLY A 29 33.81 38.15 32.13
C GLY A 29 34.43 36.81 31.71
N SER A 30 35.74 36.85 31.52
CA SER A 30 36.65 35.67 31.41
C SER A 30 36.74 34.94 32.75
N ASP A 31 36.84 33.58 32.73
CA ASP A 31 37.94 32.83 33.33
C ASP A 31 37.81 31.35 33.04
N SER A 32 38.71 30.83 32.34
CA SER A 32 39.80 29.86 32.51
C SER A 32 39.61 28.84 33.65
N GLY A 33 39.73 27.56 33.31
CA GLY A 33 39.95 26.45 34.27
C GLY A 33 39.98 25.08 33.63
N THR A 34 41.14 24.77 33.08
CA THR A 34 41.63 23.45 32.66
C THR A 34 41.61 22.42 33.79
N LYS A 35 41.29 21.16 33.57
CA LYS A 35 42.09 19.98 33.21
C LYS A 35 41.40 18.64 33.55
N PRO A 36 41.83 17.56 32.96
CA PRO A 36 41.13 16.26 33.00
C PRO A 36 41.71 15.34 34.09
N ILE A 37 40.95 14.32 34.45
CA ILE A 37 41.46 13.17 35.22
C ILE A 37 41.06 11.87 34.51
N ASP A 38 42.11 11.19 34.03
CA ASP A 38 42.17 9.77 33.75
C ASP A 38 42.14 8.95 35.03
N ALA A 39 41.68 7.71 34.93
CA ALA A 39 42.18 6.47 35.53
C ALA A 39 40.99 5.53 35.72
N ALA A 40 40.91 4.48 34.97
CA ALA A 40 41.63 3.20 35.01
C ALA A 40 41.10 2.23 36.08
N VAL A 41 40.58 1.11 35.55
CA VAL A 41 40.80 -0.29 35.92
C VAL A 41 40.52 -0.68 37.39
N ASP A 42 39.59 -1.62 37.59
CA ASP A 42 39.99 -2.97 38.02
C ASP A 42 38.81 -4.00 37.97
N ALA A 43 39.24 -5.21 37.64
CA ALA A 43 38.42 -6.42 37.57
C ALA A 43 38.51 -7.20 38.92
N ALA A 44 37.44 -7.89 39.26
CA ALA A 44 37.45 -9.14 40.04
C ALA A 44 36.00 -9.73 39.96
N LYS A 45 35.76 -10.86 39.38
CA LYS A 45 35.84 -12.26 39.83
C LYS A 45 35.36 -12.43 41.28
N ASP A 46 34.19 -13.13 41.42
CA ASP A 46 34.08 -14.45 42.06
C ASP A 46 32.60 -14.83 42.29
N ALA A 47 32.22 -16.01 41.87
CA ALA A 47 31.12 -16.82 42.37
C ALA A 47 31.74 -17.82 43.42
N PRO A 48 31.02 -18.69 44.14
CA PRO A 48 29.60 -18.90 44.35
C PRO A 48 29.22 -19.12 45.83
N ALA A 49 27.97 -19.19 46.22
CA ALA A 49 27.54 -19.95 47.40
C ALA A 49 26.07 -20.38 47.35
N THR A 50 25.90 -21.66 47.34
CA THR A 50 24.72 -22.43 47.71
C THR A 50 24.31 -22.22 49.17
N LEU A 51 23.02 -22.22 49.50
CA LEU A 51 22.51 -22.82 50.75
C LEU A 51 21.01 -23.12 50.68
N ASP A 52 20.75 -24.38 51.02
CA ASP A 52 19.50 -25.02 51.32
C ASP A 52 18.68 -24.35 52.44
N SER A 53 17.34 -24.51 52.41
CA SER A 53 16.57 -25.13 53.50
C SER A 53 15.04 -25.04 53.20
N ALA A 54 14.43 -26.19 52.96
CA ALA A 54 13.42 -26.92 53.76
C ALA A 54 12.13 -26.19 54.13
N GLY A 55 11.06 -26.73 53.57
CA GLY A 55 9.64 -26.77 53.67
C GLY A 55 8.93 -26.48 55.03
N PRO A 56 7.65 -26.79 55.24
CA PRO A 56 6.87 -27.92 54.74
C PRO A 56 5.43 -27.59 54.23
N GLY A 57 4.90 -28.48 53.53
CA GLY A 57 3.71 -29.04 53.10
C GLY A 57 2.31 -28.57 53.53
N LEU A 58 1.38 -28.77 52.64
CA LEU A 58 0.05 -29.31 52.92
C LEU A 58 -0.60 -29.84 51.64
N ASP A 59 -0.97 -31.11 51.73
CA ASP A 59 -1.70 -31.90 50.75
C ASP A 59 -3.07 -31.32 50.37
N THR A 60 -3.49 -31.51 49.13
CA THR A 60 -4.79 -32.14 48.82
C THR A 60 -4.76 -32.74 47.41
N ALA A 61 -4.87 -34.05 47.38
CA ALA A 61 -5.06 -34.90 46.21
C ALA A 61 -6.46 -34.72 45.62
N VAL A 62 -6.53 -34.60 44.29
CA VAL A 62 -7.69 -35.10 43.54
C VAL A 62 -7.13 -35.94 42.39
N ALA A 63 -7.39 -37.23 42.52
CA ALA A 63 -7.12 -38.21 41.48
C ALA A 63 -8.14 -38.07 40.36
N ASP A 64 -7.67 -38.02 39.13
CA ASP A 64 -8.52 -38.38 38.00
C ASP A 64 -7.76 -39.35 37.09
N THR A 65 -8.36 -40.54 37.07
CA THR A 65 -7.90 -41.72 36.37
C THR A 65 -8.24 -41.62 34.88
N PHE A 66 -7.23 -41.57 34.02
CA PHE A 66 -7.40 -41.95 32.61
C PHE A 66 -6.63 -43.23 32.30
N ARG A 67 -7.39 -44.22 31.89
CA ARG A 67 -6.96 -45.54 31.45
C ARG A 67 -6.11 -45.42 30.19
N LYS A 68 -4.96 -46.04 30.23
CA LYS A 68 -4.14 -46.44 29.13
C LYS A 68 -4.73 -47.70 28.50
N ASP A 69 -5.20 -47.65 27.28
CA ASP A 69 -5.42 -48.85 26.48
C ASP A 69 -4.26 -48.99 25.50
N ASP A 70 -3.41 -49.95 25.77
CA ASP A 70 -2.31 -50.38 24.93
C ASP A 70 -2.86 -51.16 23.73
N ALA A 71 -2.64 -50.63 22.50
CA ALA A 71 -2.75 -51.39 21.26
C ALA A 71 -1.35 -51.68 20.70
N PRO A 72 -1.06 -52.91 20.26
CA PRO A 72 0.28 -53.29 19.87
C PRO A 72 0.66 -52.73 18.50
N ILE A 73 1.87 -52.18 18.45
CA ILE A 73 2.52 -51.76 17.21
C ILE A 73 2.97 -53.00 16.44
N LEU A 74 2.40 -53.19 15.25
CA LEU A 74 2.89 -54.20 14.28
C LEU A 74 4.12 -53.64 13.54
N PRO A 75 5.13 -54.48 13.27
CA PRO A 75 6.33 -54.02 12.55
C PRO A 75 6.04 -53.76 11.07
N ILE A 76 6.57 -52.64 10.56
CA ILE A 76 6.52 -52.28 9.16
C ILE A 76 7.53 -53.18 8.41
N ASP A 77 7.03 -53.98 7.52
CA ASP A 77 7.80 -54.83 6.62
C ASP A 77 8.39 -53.97 5.49
N THR A 78 9.70 -53.88 5.39
CA THR A 78 10.43 -53.18 4.33
C THR A 78 10.78 -54.21 3.25
N ALA A 79 9.88 -54.42 2.28
CA ALA A 79 10.22 -55.12 1.05
C ALA A 79 10.48 -54.09 -0.07
N PRO A 80 11.49 -54.28 -0.91
CA PRO A 80 11.77 -53.37 -2.03
C PRO A 80 10.72 -53.53 -3.13
N ILE A 81 10.21 -52.38 -3.61
CA ILE A 81 9.28 -52.35 -4.74
C ILE A 81 10.08 -52.46 -6.03
N ASP A 82 9.89 -53.53 -6.74
CA ASP A 82 10.41 -53.76 -8.10
C ASP A 82 9.77 -52.78 -9.09
N ALA A 83 10.62 -52.12 -9.87
CA ALA A 83 10.20 -51.25 -10.98
C ALA A 83 9.62 -52.11 -12.12
N ALA A 84 8.31 -52.29 -12.12
CA ALA A 84 7.60 -52.87 -13.27
C ALA A 84 7.28 -51.75 -14.28
N GLN A 85 7.73 -51.99 -15.51
CA GLN A 85 7.44 -51.23 -16.72
C GLN A 85 5.92 -51.05 -16.90
N ILE A 86 5.51 -49.80 -17.09
CA ILE A 86 4.14 -49.50 -17.54
C ILE A 86 4.17 -49.42 -19.05
N ASP A 87 3.53 -50.39 -19.71
CA ASP A 87 3.26 -50.42 -21.13
C ASP A 87 2.40 -49.22 -21.54
N VAL A 88 2.91 -48.41 -22.48
CA VAL A 88 2.18 -47.35 -23.14
C VAL A 88 1.25 -47.96 -24.17
N ALA A 89 -0.01 -48.19 -23.81
CA ALA A 89 -1.06 -48.50 -24.78
C ALA A 89 -1.44 -47.26 -25.58
N GLN A 90 -1.30 -47.38 -26.91
CA GLN A 90 -1.77 -46.40 -27.90
C GLN A 90 -3.25 -46.08 -27.68
N ILE A 91 -3.56 -44.78 -27.55
CA ILE A 91 -4.92 -44.27 -27.70
C ILE A 91 -5.03 -43.60 -29.06
N ASP A 92 -5.93 -44.17 -29.85
CA ASP A 92 -6.28 -43.81 -31.20
C ASP A 92 -6.78 -42.36 -31.31
N SER A 93 -6.27 -41.67 -32.31
CA SER A 93 -6.64 -40.30 -32.64
C SER A 93 -7.94 -40.26 -33.45
N HIS A 94 -8.96 -39.56 -32.94
CA HIS A 94 -10.02 -39.00 -33.77
C HIS A 94 -10.18 -37.51 -33.48
N PRO A 95 -10.18 -36.65 -34.51
CA PRO A 95 -10.34 -35.23 -34.32
C PRO A 95 -11.83 -34.83 -34.36
N ALA A 96 -12.31 -34.19 -33.32
CA ALA A 96 -13.54 -33.42 -33.37
C ALA A 96 -13.34 -32.06 -32.69
N ASP A 97 -13.38 -31.06 -33.49
CA ASP A 97 -13.52 -29.64 -33.27
C ASP A 97 -14.02 -29.18 -31.87
N LEU A 98 -13.16 -28.52 -31.13
CA LEU A 98 -13.51 -27.40 -30.26
C LEU A 98 -12.28 -26.50 -30.17
N ALA A 99 -12.22 -25.52 -31.07
CA ALA A 99 -11.29 -24.44 -30.99
C ALA A 99 -11.68 -23.56 -29.77
N ILE A 100 -11.00 -23.77 -28.65
CA ILE A 100 -10.93 -22.78 -27.58
C ILE A 100 -9.60 -22.07 -27.78
N ASP A 101 -9.67 -20.86 -28.28
CA ASP A 101 -8.57 -19.93 -28.46
C ASP A 101 -7.97 -19.58 -27.08
N ALA A 102 -7.03 -20.41 -26.62
CA ALA A 102 -6.18 -20.09 -25.49
C ALA A 102 -4.98 -19.28 -26.04
N GLY A 103 -5.20 -18.01 -26.27
CA GLY A 103 -4.16 -17.05 -26.59
C GLY A 103 -3.12 -16.97 -25.48
N SER A 104 -2.20 -17.95 -25.47
CA SER A 104 -0.92 -17.84 -24.78
C SER A 104 -0.14 -16.71 -25.44
N VAL A 105 -0.18 -15.51 -24.87
CA VAL A 105 0.77 -14.46 -25.23
C VAL A 105 2.13 -14.86 -24.67
N VAL A 106 2.85 -15.66 -25.42
CA VAL A 106 4.30 -15.74 -25.31
C VAL A 106 4.80 -14.38 -25.78
N ASP A 107 5.45 -13.65 -24.91
CA ASP A 107 6.17 -12.40 -25.21
C ASP A 107 7.37 -12.74 -26.15
N THR A 108 7.08 -12.97 -27.41
CA THR A 108 8.08 -12.98 -28.46
C THR A 108 8.22 -11.54 -28.92
N GLY A 109 9.40 -10.94 -28.70
CA GLY A 109 9.78 -9.57 -29.02
C GLY A 109 9.41 -9.13 -30.45
N ALA A 110 8.12 -8.96 -30.69
CA ALA A 110 7.60 -8.28 -31.86
C ALA A 110 7.82 -6.79 -31.68
N THR A 111 8.54 -6.19 -32.60
CA THR A 111 8.55 -4.74 -32.81
C THR A 111 7.10 -4.31 -32.96
N VAL A 112 6.57 -3.64 -31.92
CA VAL A 112 5.22 -3.12 -31.93
C VAL A 112 5.17 -2.04 -33.00
N ASP A 113 4.34 -2.27 -34.02
CA ASP A 113 4.07 -1.30 -35.06
C ASP A 113 3.55 -0.01 -34.41
N SER A 114 4.23 1.12 -34.63
CA SER A 114 3.96 2.41 -33.98
C SER A 114 2.72 3.11 -34.56
N ALA A 115 1.74 2.37 -35.03
CA ALA A 115 0.52 2.92 -35.61
C ALA A 115 -0.64 2.92 -34.60
N SER A 116 -1.37 4.02 -34.51
CA SER A 116 -2.66 4.06 -33.83
C SER A 116 -3.69 3.21 -34.59
N ILE A 117 -4.83 2.91 -33.93
CA ILE A 117 -5.94 2.10 -34.49
C ILE A 117 -6.48 2.70 -35.81
N ASP A 118 -6.27 3.99 -36.05
CA ASP A 118 -6.69 4.75 -37.25
C ASP A 118 -5.56 4.98 -38.28
N GLY A 119 -4.36 4.39 -38.06
CA GLY A 119 -3.22 4.53 -38.97
C GLY A 119 -2.43 5.85 -38.82
N THR A 120 -2.81 6.72 -37.90
CA THR A 120 -2.04 7.94 -37.62
C THR A 120 -0.79 7.61 -36.81
N PRO A 121 0.42 8.07 -37.18
CA PRO A 121 1.62 7.85 -36.40
C PRO A 121 1.47 8.43 -34.98
N LEU A 122 1.88 7.66 -33.96
CA LEU A 122 1.91 8.16 -32.58
C LEU A 122 2.90 9.32 -32.46
N PRO A 123 2.59 10.37 -31.67
CA PRO A 123 3.55 11.41 -31.38
C PRO A 123 4.77 10.84 -30.64
N ALA A 124 5.96 11.36 -30.88
CA ALA A 124 7.13 10.97 -30.10
C ALA A 124 6.95 11.41 -28.64
N CYS A 125 7.22 10.50 -27.68
CA CYS A 125 7.11 10.83 -26.26
C CYS A 125 8.06 11.97 -25.86
N SER A 126 9.22 12.06 -26.48
CA SER A 126 10.20 13.13 -26.27
C SER A 126 9.75 14.52 -26.77
N SER A 127 8.71 14.59 -27.62
CA SER A 127 8.12 15.86 -28.06
C SER A 127 7.10 16.45 -27.08
N LEU A 128 6.70 15.70 -26.04
CA LEU A 128 5.78 16.16 -25.02
C LEU A 128 6.44 17.18 -24.08
N VAL A 129 5.64 18.04 -23.47
CA VAL A 129 6.17 19.09 -22.57
C VAL A 129 6.64 18.47 -21.26
N ASN A 130 7.92 18.59 -20.94
CA ASN A 130 8.55 18.09 -19.71
C ASN A 130 8.09 16.67 -19.36
N PRO A 131 8.32 15.68 -20.23
CA PRO A 131 7.85 14.32 -19.99
C PRO A 131 8.53 13.71 -18.76
N LEU A 132 7.73 13.04 -17.92
CA LEU A 132 8.19 12.24 -16.78
C LEU A 132 7.84 10.78 -17.06
N TYR A 133 8.85 9.91 -17.21
CA TYR A 133 8.67 8.52 -17.62
C TYR A 133 8.52 7.60 -16.40
N ILE A 134 7.37 6.92 -16.33
CA ILE A 134 6.90 6.20 -15.16
C ILE A 134 6.57 4.75 -15.51
N MET A 135 7.01 3.79 -14.68
CA MET A 135 6.34 2.50 -14.57
C MET A 135 5.53 2.44 -13.28
N SER A 136 4.26 2.01 -13.33
CA SER A 136 3.39 1.98 -12.17
C SER A 136 2.56 0.69 -12.09
N GLY A 137 2.05 0.37 -10.91
CA GLY A 137 0.95 -0.59 -10.78
C GLY A 137 -0.32 -0.08 -11.46
N ASP A 138 -1.15 -0.99 -11.99
CA ASP A 138 -2.44 -0.65 -12.60
C ASP A 138 -3.39 0.08 -11.62
N THR A 139 -3.30 -0.22 -10.34
CA THR A 139 -4.06 0.41 -9.26
C THR A 139 -3.69 1.88 -9.02
N GLN A 140 -2.51 2.33 -9.46
CA GLN A 140 -2.05 3.71 -9.32
C GLN A 140 -2.47 4.62 -10.50
N VAL A 141 -2.96 4.03 -11.58
CA VAL A 141 -3.37 4.79 -12.78
C VAL A 141 -4.42 5.87 -12.48
N PRO A 142 -5.45 5.64 -11.64
CA PRO A 142 -6.42 6.70 -11.29
C PRO A 142 -5.80 7.90 -10.58
N VAL A 143 -4.77 7.68 -9.74
CA VAL A 143 -4.01 8.75 -9.08
C VAL A 143 -3.18 9.50 -10.11
N LEU A 144 -2.45 8.78 -10.97
CA LEU A 144 -1.63 9.38 -12.04
C LEU A 144 -2.45 10.22 -13.01
N LYS A 145 -3.66 9.75 -13.38
CA LYS A 145 -4.56 10.51 -14.26
C LYS A 145 -5.01 11.81 -13.60
N ALA A 146 -5.42 11.78 -12.34
CA ALA A 146 -5.89 12.97 -11.63
C ALA A 146 -4.74 13.97 -11.37
N LEU A 147 -3.59 13.47 -10.88
CA LEU A 147 -2.40 14.27 -10.64
C LEU A 147 -1.85 14.84 -11.95
N GLY A 148 -1.76 14.00 -12.99
CA GLY A 148 -1.22 14.41 -14.28
C GLY A 148 -2.04 15.53 -14.93
N LYS A 149 -3.37 15.51 -14.79
CA LYS A 149 -4.20 16.63 -15.23
C LYS A 149 -3.83 17.92 -14.50
N ALA A 150 -3.69 17.88 -13.17
CA ALA A 150 -3.32 19.04 -12.38
C ALA A 150 -1.92 19.57 -12.75
N LEU A 151 -0.95 18.67 -12.96
CA LEU A 151 0.41 19.03 -13.37
C LEU A 151 0.47 19.61 -14.78
N ARG A 152 -0.36 19.10 -15.71
CA ARG A 152 -0.44 19.64 -17.09
C ARG A 152 -0.98 21.06 -17.14
N GLN A 153 -1.89 21.38 -16.23
CA GLN A 153 -2.54 22.69 -16.12
C GLN A 153 -1.83 23.65 -15.15
N GLY A 154 -0.77 23.19 -14.50
CA GLY A 154 0.02 23.97 -13.56
C GLY A 154 0.90 25.03 -14.25
N PRO A 155 1.53 25.93 -13.47
CA PRO A 155 2.38 27.00 -14.01
C PRO A 155 3.64 26.49 -14.70
N ASN A 156 4.11 25.32 -14.34
CA ASN A 156 5.22 24.60 -14.97
C ASN A 156 4.71 23.23 -15.45
N PRO A 157 4.11 23.17 -16.65
CA PRO A 157 3.45 21.96 -17.11
C PRO A 157 4.39 20.75 -17.18
N VAL A 158 3.96 19.62 -16.60
CA VAL A 158 4.63 18.32 -16.67
C VAL A 158 3.68 17.31 -17.28
N THR A 159 4.18 16.54 -18.25
CA THR A 159 3.42 15.46 -18.87
C THR A 159 3.82 14.13 -18.22
N LEU A 160 2.91 13.49 -17.49
CA LEU A 160 3.13 12.12 -17.02
C LEU A 160 3.00 11.17 -18.21
N VAL A 161 4.04 10.35 -18.42
CA VAL A 161 4.12 9.31 -19.45
C VAL A 161 4.31 7.99 -18.71
N TRP A 162 3.33 7.06 -18.77
CA TRP A 162 3.40 5.87 -17.94
C TRP A 162 3.04 4.58 -18.67
N TYR A 163 3.64 3.50 -18.19
CA TYR A 163 3.26 2.13 -18.52
C TYR A 163 2.85 1.38 -17.26
N ALA A 164 1.63 0.77 -17.28
CA ALA A 164 1.10 0.04 -16.14
C ALA A 164 1.51 -1.43 -16.18
N THR A 165 2.16 -1.92 -15.12
CA THR A 165 2.67 -3.29 -15.04
C THR A 165 2.60 -3.85 -13.60
N GLY A 166 3.30 -4.95 -13.32
CA GLY A 166 3.41 -5.53 -11.99
C GLY A 166 4.46 -4.83 -11.13
N SER A 167 4.24 -4.77 -9.82
CA SER A 167 5.19 -4.14 -8.87
C SER A 167 6.59 -4.75 -8.95
N CYS A 168 6.68 -6.08 -9.07
CA CYS A 168 7.99 -6.72 -9.16
C CYS A 168 8.66 -6.50 -10.51
N THR A 169 7.90 -6.37 -11.60
CA THR A 169 8.46 -5.94 -12.90
C THR A 169 9.05 -4.52 -12.82
N ILE A 170 8.41 -3.62 -12.07
CA ILE A 170 8.90 -2.25 -11.85
C ILE A 170 10.23 -2.27 -11.08
N VAL A 171 10.27 -3.02 -9.97
CA VAL A 171 11.48 -3.15 -9.15
C VAL A 171 12.63 -3.75 -9.97
N ASP A 172 12.35 -4.82 -10.71
CA ASP A 172 13.34 -5.47 -11.57
C ASP A 172 13.90 -4.51 -12.63
N ALA A 173 13.02 -3.75 -13.32
CA ALA A 173 13.44 -2.79 -14.32
C ALA A 173 14.37 -1.70 -13.75
N LEU A 174 14.06 -1.17 -12.57
CA LEU A 174 14.87 -0.14 -11.93
C LEU A 174 16.19 -0.68 -11.37
N TYR A 175 16.17 -1.89 -10.79
CA TYR A 175 17.38 -2.52 -10.24
C TYR A 175 18.38 -2.88 -11.33
N ASN A 176 17.90 -3.29 -12.50
CA ASN A 176 18.72 -3.68 -13.63
C ASN A 176 18.94 -2.54 -14.65
N GLY A 177 18.35 -1.36 -14.44
CA GLY A 177 18.44 -0.24 -15.39
C GLY A 177 17.78 -0.55 -16.74
N THR A 178 16.78 -1.44 -16.76
CA THR A 178 16.08 -1.84 -17.98
C THR A 178 15.21 -0.67 -18.50
N PRO A 179 15.39 -0.22 -19.74
CA PRO A 179 14.59 0.87 -20.28
C PRO A 179 13.13 0.45 -20.53
N LEU A 180 12.23 1.42 -20.44
CA LEU A 180 10.84 1.29 -20.90
C LEU A 180 10.84 1.19 -22.43
N LYS A 181 10.27 0.12 -22.95
CA LYS A 181 10.15 -0.13 -24.42
C LYS A 181 8.70 -0.30 -24.88
N GLN A 182 7.81 -0.59 -23.94
CA GLN A 182 6.38 -0.73 -24.20
C GLN A 182 5.79 0.64 -24.56
N VAL A 183 4.76 0.66 -25.40
CA VAL A 183 4.04 1.88 -25.75
C VAL A 183 3.36 2.48 -24.51
N PRO A 184 3.79 3.65 -24.01
CA PRO A 184 3.22 4.24 -22.84
C PRO A 184 1.98 5.09 -23.16
N SER A 185 1.14 5.30 -22.15
CA SER A 185 0.09 6.32 -22.17
C SER A 185 0.63 7.65 -21.64
N TYR A 186 -0.02 8.76 -22.00
CA TYR A 186 0.32 10.07 -21.44
C TYR A 186 -0.94 10.90 -21.17
N ILE A 187 -0.80 11.96 -20.35
CA ILE A 187 -1.87 12.89 -20.05
C ILE A 187 -1.99 13.93 -21.18
N PRO A 188 -3.15 14.01 -21.86
CA PRO A 188 -3.34 14.97 -22.96
C PRO A 188 -3.33 16.42 -22.47
N ASP A 189 -2.97 17.33 -23.37
CA ASP A 189 -3.05 18.77 -23.14
C ASP A 189 -4.43 19.31 -23.51
N ASP A 190 -5.43 18.82 -22.80
CA ASP A 190 -6.84 19.19 -22.98
C ASP A 190 -7.47 19.53 -21.62
N PRO A 191 -7.79 20.80 -21.36
CA PRO A 191 -8.45 21.21 -20.13
C PRO A 191 -9.82 20.53 -19.90
N ALA A 192 -10.52 20.14 -20.97
CA ALA A 192 -11.81 19.46 -20.90
C ALA A 192 -11.68 17.96 -20.66
N TRP A 193 -10.47 17.39 -20.80
CA TRP A 193 -10.26 15.95 -20.57
C TRP A 193 -10.62 15.54 -19.13
N ASP A 194 -11.44 14.51 -19.00
CA ASP A 194 -11.86 13.98 -17.71
C ASP A 194 -10.96 12.81 -17.26
N PRO A 195 -10.19 12.96 -16.16
CA PRO A 195 -9.32 11.90 -15.66
C PRO A 195 -10.07 10.66 -15.16
N SER A 196 -11.39 10.74 -14.90
CA SER A 196 -12.20 9.61 -14.44
C SER A 196 -12.69 8.74 -15.60
N ALA A 197 -13.06 9.33 -16.72
CA ALA A 197 -13.70 8.66 -17.86
C ALA A 197 -12.93 8.81 -19.17
N GLY A 198 -12.02 9.80 -19.25
CA GLY A 198 -11.32 10.14 -20.48
C GLY A 198 -10.36 9.03 -20.94
N THR A 199 -10.38 8.77 -22.25
CA THR A 199 -9.36 7.94 -22.90
C THR A 199 -8.00 8.62 -22.80
N VAL A 200 -6.97 7.84 -22.55
CA VAL A 200 -5.58 8.34 -22.54
C VAL A 200 -4.92 8.03 -23.89
N PRO A 201 -4.29 9.01 -24.52
CA PRO A 201 -3.50 8.77 -25.73
C PRO A 201 -2.20 8.04 -25.40
N SER A 202 -1.60 7.46 -26.44
CA SER A 202 -0.29 6.83 -26.39
C SER A 202 0.73 7.61 -27.19
N CYS A 203 2.02 7.46 -26.86
CA CYS A 203 3.13 8.03 -27.62
C CYS A 203 4.18 6.97 -27.96
N ALA A 204 4.99 7.22 -28.97
CA ALA A 204 6.07 6.36 -29.43
C ALA A 204 7.37 6.70 -28.68
N LEU A 205 8.01 5.69 -28.12
CA LEU A 205 9.37 5.78 -27.58
C LEU A 205 10.40 5.60 -28.71
N GLU A 206 11.63 6.03 -28.46
CA GLU A 206 12.77 5.71 -29.28
C GLU A 206 12.99 4.17 -29.33
N SER A 207 13.57 3.65 -30.40
CA SER A 207 13.80 2.20 -30.57
C SER A 207 14.63 1.55 -29.45
N ALA A 208 15.53 2.32 -28.83
CA ALA A 208 16.29 1.88 -27.65
C ALA A 208 15.44 1.82 -26.37
N GLY A 209 14.24 2.39 -26.39
CA GLY A 209 13.43 2.67 -25.20
C GLY A 209 13.91 3.91 -24.44
N HIS A 210 13.26 4.20 -23.31
CA HIS A 210 13.62 5.34 -22.47
C HIS A 210 13.90 4.91 -21.04
N SER A 211 14.91 5.50 -20.40
CA SER A 211 15.20 5.26 -18.99
C SER A 211 14.04 5.72 -18.13
N LEU A 212 13.76 4.98 -17.06
CA LEU A 212 12.73 5.37 -16.11
C LEU A 212 13.22 6.50 -15.21
N ASP A 213 12.38 7.52 -15.05
CA ASP A 213 12.58 8.57 -14.05
C ASP A 213 12.10 8.13 -12.67
N ILE A 214 10.98 7.37 -12.64
CA ILE A 214 10.36 6.90 -11.41
C ILE A 214 9.61 5.60 -11.62
N GLY A 215 9.69 4.69 -10.64
CA GLY A 215 8.86 3.50 -10.55
C GLY A 215 7.93 3.57 -9.35
N ILE A 216 6.69 3.09 -9.50
CA ILE A 216 5.66 3.16 -8.49
C ILE A 216 5.11 1.76 -8.17
N PRO A 217 5.87 0.89 -7.45
CA PRO A 217 5.36 -0.36 -6.93
C PRO A 217 4.52 -0.13 -5.66
N ILE A 218 3.61 -1.07 -5.39
CA ILE A 218 2.76 -1.06 -4.18
C ILE A 218 3.18 -2.15 -3.18
N VAL A 219 4.45 -2.48 -3.16
CA VAL A 219 5.08 -3.41 -2.22
C VAL A 219 6.46 -2.91 -1.85
N PHE A 220 6.97 -3.36 -0.73
CA PHE A 220 8.38 -3.14 -0.38
C PHE A 220 9.27 -3.76 -1.46
N PRO A 221 10.24 -3.03 -2.02
CA PRO A 221 11.09 -3.55 -3.09
C PRO A 221 11.78 -4.87 -2.75
N ALA A 222 12.17 -5.05 -1.49
CA ALA A 222 12.77 -6.30 -1.01
C ALA A 222 11.84 -7.53 -1.12
N ALA A 223 10.51 -7.35 -1.18
CA ALA A 223 9.58 -8.46 -1.40
C ALA A 223 9.65 -8.99 -2.83
N CYS A 224 10.06 -8.16 -3.80
CA CYS A 224 10.27 -8.55 -5.18
C CYS A 224 11.69 -9.09 -5.44
N ALA A 225 12.68 -8.58 -4.72
CA ALA A 225 14.10 -8.88 -4.93
C ALA A 225 14.80 -9.14 -3.57
N PRO A 226 14.44 -10.22 -2.85
CA PRO A 226 14.87 -10.43 -1.46
C PRO A 226 16.38 -10.64 -1.31
N SER A 227 17.06 -11.08 -2.37
CA SER A 227 18.49 -11.36 -2.36
C SER A 227 19.32 -10.33 -3.13
N THR A 228 18.69 -9.27 -3.64
CA THR A 228 19.37 -8.26 -4.47
C THR A 228 19.40 -6.92 -3.74
N ALA A 229 20.58 -6.41 -3.48
CA ALA A 229 20.72 -5.06 -2.95
C ALA A 229 20.27 -4.03 -4.01
N PRO A 230 19.53 -2.98 -3.62
CA PRO A 230 19.21 -1.91 -4.54
C PRO A 230 20.48 -1.19 -5.03
N PRO A 231 20.47 -0.64 -6.26
CA PRO A 231 21.51 0.28 -6.70
C PRO A 231 21.73 1.41 -5.68
N ALA A 232 23.00 1.79 -5.45
CA ALA A 232 23.34 2.76 -4.40
C ALA A 232 22.72 4.16 -4.61
N ASP A 233 22.44 4.50 -5.87
CA ASP A 233 21.80 5.76 -6.26
C ASP A 233 20.26 5.67 -6.36
N LEU A 234 19.65 4.53 -6.03
CA LEU A 234 18.22 4.32 -6.08
C LEU A 234 17.61 4.33 -4.67
N VAL A 235 16.66 5.21 -4.43
CA VAL A 235 15.94 5.33 -3.15
C VAL A 235 14.46 5.09 -3.33
N ALA A 236 13.86 4.38 -2.37
CA ALA A 236 12.43 4.13 -2.27
C ALA A 236 11.82 5.10 -1.25
N PHE A 237 11.08 6.09 -1.71
CA PHE A 237 10.31 7.00 -0.86
C PHE A 237 8.96 6.36 -0.53
N LYS A 238 8.59 6.34 0.75
CA LYS A 238 7.27 5.85 1.19
C LYS A 238 6.21 6.88 0.85
N GLY A 239 5.18 6.43 0.18
CA GLY A 239 3.99 7.21 -0.15
C GLY A 239 2.74 6.71 0.58
N PRO A 240 1.54 7.02 0.06
CA PRO A 240 0.27 6.59 0.62
C PRO A 240 0.20 5.09 0.85
N VAL A 241 -0.75 4.69 1.68
CA VAL A 241 -1.01 3.27 1.95
C VAL A 241 -2.16 2.77 1.08
N GLN A 242 -1.96 1.60 0.49
CA GLN A 242 -2.98 0.85 -0.25
C GLN A 242 -3.34 -0.41 0.51
N SER A 243 -4.63 -0.62 0.80
CA SER A 243 -5.10 -1.88 1.37
C SER A 243 -5.39 -2.91 0.29
N MET A 244 -5.17 -4.17 0.62
CA MET A 244 -5.51 -5.33 -0.20
C MET A 244 -6.62 -6.10 0.51
N VAL A 245 -7.62 -6.55 -0.22
CA VAL A 245 -8.79 -7.22 0.32
C VAL A 245 -9.02 -8.56 -0.35
N PHE A 246 -9.44 -9.54 0.43
CA PHE A 246 -10.15 -10.69 -0.09
C PHE A 246 -11.59 -10.25 -0.36
N VAL A 247 -12.11 -10.60 -1.52
CA VAL A 247 -13.46 -10.22 -1.96
C VAL A 247 -14.27 -11.43 -2.36
N ALA A 248 -15.57 -11.34 -2.09
CA ALA A 248 -16.56 -12.30 -2.54
C ALA A 248 -17.71 -11.55 -3.25
N PRO A 249 -18.56 -12.25 -4.05
CA PRO A 249 -19.81 -11.67 -4.52
C PRO A 249 -20.64 -11.15 -3.34
N HIS A 250 -21.33 -10.03 -3.52
CA HIS A 250 -22.13 -9.43 -2.43
C HIS A 250 -23.18 -10.41 -1.87
N SER A 251 -23.71 -11.29 -2.72
CA SER A 251 -24.72 -12.30 -2.39
C SER A 251 -24.17 -13.55 -1.71
N ALA A 252 -22.84 -13.75 -1.66
CA ALA A 252 -22.23 -14.92 -1.02
C ALA A 252 -22.38 -14.85 0.51
N SER A 253 -22.49 -16.01 1.17
CA SER A 253 -22.65 -16.09 2.63
C SER A 253 -21.37 -15.82 3.42
N PRO A 254 -20.15 -16.22 2.97
CA PRO A 254 -18.93 -15.96 3.74
C PRO A 254 -18.67 -14.47 3.96
N GLU A 255 -18.40 -14.09 5.21
CA GLU A 255 -18.14 -12.70 5.62
C GLU A 255 -16.67 -12.48 6.03
N ALA A 256 -15.92 -13.55 6.28
CA ALA A 256 -14.57 -13.46 6.81
C ALA A 256 -13.68 -14.58 6.29
N ILE A 257 -12.36 -14.36 6.38
CA ILE A 257 -11.34 -15.38 6.11
C ILE A 257 -10.14 -15.15 7.04
N SER A 258 -9.63 -16.23 7.63
CA SER A 258 -8.38 -16.16 8.40
C SER A 258 -7.16 -16.34 7.51
N SER A 259 -5.99 -15.91 8.00
CA SER A 259 -4.70 -16.12 7.33
C SER A 259 -4.45 -17.61 7.06
N ALA A 260 -4.79 -18.48 8.01
CA ALA A 260 -4.65 -19.93 7.86
C ALA A 260 -5.58 -20.48 6.77
N GLN A 261 -6.85 -20.08 6.78
CA GLN A 261 -7.80 -20.46 5.72
C GLN A 261 -7.37 -19.97 4.35
N ALA A 262 -6.98 -18.70 4.22
CA ALA A 262 -6.49 -18.15 2.96
C ALA A 262 -5.28 -18.93 2.41
N LYS A 263 -4.34 -19.29 3.30
CA LYS A 263 -3.18 -20.12 2.92
C LYS A 263 -3.60 -21.50 2.39
N LEU A 264 -4.57 -22.15 3.03
CA LEU A 264 -5.07 -23.46 2.59
C LEU A 264 -5.87 -23.34 1.28
N VAL A 265 -6.77 -22.36 1.18
CA VAL A 265 -7.57 -22.11 -0.04
C VAL A 265 -6.67 -21.91 -1.24
N PHE A 266 -5.79 -20.89 -1.17
CA PHE A 266 -4.97 -20.52 -2.32
C PHE A 266 -3.76 -21.43 -2.53
N GLY A 267 -3.31 -22.16 -1.52
CA GLY A 267 -2.17 -23.06 -1.62
C GLY A 267 -2.53 -24.51 -1.92
N GLN A 268 -3.71 -24.97 -1.51
CA GLN A 268 -4.09 -26.38 -1.57
C GLN A 268 -5.45 -26.65 -2.24
N GLY A 269 -6.28 -25.63 -2.44
CA GLY A 269 -7.60 -25.77 -3.06
C GLY A 269 -8.46 -26.82 -2.34
N ALA A 270 -8.98 -27.80 -3.09
CA ALA A 270 -9.80 -28.85 -2.52
C ALA A 270 -9.11 -29.66 -1.41
N ALA A 271 -7.79 -29.86 -1.51
CA ALA A 271 -7.01 -30.59 -0.50
C ALA A 271 -6.91 -29.83 0.83
N GLY A 272 -7.03 -28.50 0.81
CA GLY A 272 -7.08 -27.65 2.00
C GLY A 272 -8.36 -27.81 2.81
N ASN A 273 -9.41 -28.37 2.23
CA ASN A 273 -10.71 -28.68 2.84
C ASN A 273 -11.36 -27.47 3.57
N VAL A 274 -11.23 -26.28 2.99
CA VAL A 274 -11.84 -25.05 3.51
C VAL A 274 -13.14 -24.74 2.76
N SER A 275 -14.28 -25.21 3.27
CA SER A 275 -15.59 -24.90 2.68
C SER A 275 -15.92 -23.42 2.86
N PRO A 276 -16.57 -22.76 1.86
CA PRO A 276 -17.06 -23.34 0.59
C PRO A 276 -16.03 -23.29 -0.55
N TRP A 277 -14.80 -22.85 -0.30
CA TRP A 277 -13.74 -22.65 -1.29
C TRP A 277 -12.96 -23.94 -1.52
N LEU A 278 -13.53 -24.86 -2.29
CA LEU A 278 -12.92 -26.16 -2.61
C LEU A 278 -12.53 -26.28 -4.09
N ASP A 279 -12.89 -25.31 -4.92
CA ASP A 279 -12.71 -25.37 -6.37
C ASP A 279 -11.91 -24.17 -6.88
N PRO A 280 -10.62 -24.35 -7.23
CA PRO A 280 -9.75 -23.27 -7.71
C PRO A 280 -10.22 -22.58 -9.00
N SER A 281 -11.17 -23.15 -9.73
CA SER A 281 -11.76 -22.52 -10.92
C SER A 281 -12.58 -21.26 -10.57
N PHE A 282 -12.93 -21.07 -9.29
CA PHE A 282 -13.64 -19.90 -8.77
C PHE A 282 -12.74 -18.96 -7.94
N TYR A 283 -11.42 -19.16 -7.96
CA TYR A 283 -10.48 -18.23 -7.33
C TYR A 283 -9.94 -17.28 -8.38
N PHE A 284 -10.12 -15.98 -8.16
CA PHE A 284 -9.66 -14.95 -9.09
C PHE A 284 -8.50 -14.18 -8.47
N VAL A 285 -7.29 -14.54 -8.89
CA VAL A 285 -6.01 -14.06 -8.34
C VAL A 285 -5.28 -13.19 -9.36
N ARG A 286 -4.18 -12.60 -8.92
CA ARG A 286 -3.34 -11.76 -9.79
C ARG A 286 -2.10 -12.55 -10.24
N PRO A 287 -1.44 -12.17 -11.33
CA PRO A 287 -0.12 -12.70 -11.66
C PRO A 287 0.89 -12.49 -10.50
N PRO A 288 1.88 -13.37 -10.32
CA PRO A 288 2.80 -13.35 -9.18
C PRO A 288 3.69 -12.11 -9.10
N THR A 289 3.79 -11.31 -10.15
CA THR A 289 4.52 -10.03 -10.17
C THR A 289 3.68 -8.84 -9.71
N LYS A 290 2.36 -9.02 -9.55
CA LYS A 290 1.45 -7.94 -9.13
C LYS A 290 1.52 -7.71 -7.62
N GLY A 291 1.57 -6.44 -7.21
CA GLY A 291 1.75 -6.06 -5.82
C GLY A 291 0.68 -6.62 -4.87
N THR A 292 -0.59 -6.64 -5.26
CA THR A 292 -1.67 -7.23 -4.47
C THR A 292 -1.40 -8.70 -4.14
N GLN A 293 -0.96 -9.49 -5.14
CA GLN A 293 -0.62 -10.90 -4.97
C GLN A 293 0.60 -11.08 -4.05
N VAL A 294 1.65 -10.27 -4.27
CA VAL A 294 2.89 -10.33 -3.48
C VAL A 294 2.63 -9.95 -2.03
N SER A 295 1.89 -8.87 -1.80
CA SER A 295 1.59 -8.37 -0.45
C SER A 295 0.75 -9.36 0.36
N LEU A 296 -0.35 -9.85 -0.21
CA LEU A 296 -1.16 -10.87 0.45
C LEU A 296 -0.38 -12.17 0.63
N GLY A 297 0.45 -12.56 -0.34
CA GLY A 297 1.31 -13.74 -0.25
C GLY A 297 2.27 -13.67 0.94
N ALA A 298 2.92 -12.54 1.12
CA ALA A 298 3.79 -12.29 2.28
C ALA A 298 3.02 -12.38 3.61
N LEU A 299 1.81 -11.83 3.64
CA LEU A 299 0.97 -11.78 4.84
C LEU A 299 0.45 -13.16 5.28
N ILE A 300 0.03 -14.01 4.33
CA ILE A 300 -0.47 -15.36 4.65
C ILE A 300 0.62 -16.44 4.63
N GLY A 301 1.88 -16.07 4.34
CA GLY A 301 3.00 -16.99 4.26
C GLY A 301 2.87 -18.00 3.11
N LEU A 302 2.36 -17.57 1.96
CA LEU A 302 2.26 -18.35 0.71
C LEU A 302 2.90 -17.54 -0.43
N PRO A 303 4.05 -17.99 -1.01
CA PRO A 303 4.69 -17.29 -2.10
C PRO A 303 3.73 -17.01 -3.26
N ALA A 304 3.79 -15.81 -3.84
CA ALA A 304 2.86 -15.36 -4.89
C ALA A 304 2.76 -16.31 -6.09
N ALA A 305 3.84 -17.00 -6.42
CA ALA A 305 3.89 -17.97 -7.54
C ALA A 305 3.21 -19.33 -7.24
N GLN A 306 2.87 -19.59 -5.97
CA GLN A 306 2.28 -20.87 -5.54
C GLN A 306 0.76 -20.82 -5.39
N TRP A 307 0.15 -19.69 -5.69
CA TRP A 307 -1.29 -19.54 -5.55
C TRP A 307 -2.05 -20.26 -6.65
N LEU A 308 -3.03 -21.03 -6.23
CA LEU A 308 -4.02 -21.62 -7.11
C LEU A 308 -5.05 -20.59 -7.53
N GLY A 309 -5.64 -20.78 -8.72
CA GLY A 309 -6.71 -19.93 -9.22
C GLY A 309 -6.42 -19.39 -10.62
N GLN A 310 -7.39 -18.64 -11.14
CA GLN A 310 -7.31 -17.99 -12.44
C GLN A 310 -6.54 -16.66 -12.29
N GLN A 311 -5.41 -16.55 -12.97
CA GLN A 311 -4.62 -15.31 -12.96
C GLN A 311 -5.24 -14.26 -13.88
N ILE A 312 -5.64 -13.14 -13.32
CA ILE A 312 -6.26 -12.02 -14.02
C ILE A 312 -5.34 -10.80 -14.00
N ASN A 313 -4.99 -10.32 -15.18
CA ASN A 313 -3.96 -9.29 -15.30
C ASN A 313 -4.38 -7.90 -14.80
N LEU A 314 -5.66 -7.51 -14.93
CA LEU A 314 -6.17 -6.19 -14.52
C LEU A 314 -7.10 -6.32 -13.31
N SER A 315 -6.96 -5.40 -12.34
CA SER A 315 -7.80 -5.39 -11.13
C SER A 315 -9.29 -5.19 -11.43
N PRO A 316 -9.73 -4.33 -12.36
CA PRO A 316 -11.14 -4.22 -12.75
C PRO A 316 -11.73 -5.53 -13.30
N ASP A 317 -10.91 -6.33 -14.01
CA ASP A 317 -11.37 -7.61 -14.54
C ASP A 317 -11.56 -8.65 -13.43
N VAL A 318 -10.72 -8.63 -12.38
CA VAL A 318 -10.96 -9.44 -11.17
C VAL A 318 -12.30 -9.06 -10.55
N ALA A 319 -12.57 -7.76 -10.37
CA ALA A 319 -13.84 -7.28 -9.83
C ALA A 319 -15.02 -7.79 -10.66
N THR A 320 -14.95 -7.69 -11.99
CA THR A 320 -15.96 -8.17 -12.91
C THR A 320 -16.16 -9.69 -12.79
N LYS A 321 -15.07 -10.48 -12.80
CA LYS A 321 -15.15 -11.94 -12.70
C LYS A 321 -15.75 -12.41 -11.38
N VAL A 322 -15.40 -11.77 -10.27
CA VAL A 322 -16.01 -12.09 -8.96
C VAL A 322 -17.50 -11.70 -8.96
N ALA A 323 -17.84 -10.49 -9.41
CA ALA A 323 -19.23 -9.99 -9.41
C ALA A 323 -20.18 -10.82 -10.27
N THR A 324 -19.69 -11.36 -11.39
CA THR A 324 -20.49 -12.11 -12.37
C THR A 324 -20.36 -13.63 -12.25
N SER A 325 -19.76 -14.11 -11.16
CA SER A 325 -19.58 -15.54 -10.96
C SER A 325 -20.90 -16.30 -10.88
N THR A 326 -20.96 -17.44 -11.56
CA THR A 326 -22.12 -18.34 -11.55
C THR A 326 -22.23 -19.18 -10.28
N SER A 327 -21.22 -19.14 -9.42
CA SER A 327 -21.17 -19.87 -8.14
C SER A 327 -20.72 -18.95 -7.01
N PRO A 328 -21.57 -18.00 -6.58
CA PRO A 328 -21.19 -16.96 -5.62
C PRO A 328 -20.55 -17.49 -4.33
N GLU A 329 -21.11 -18.59 -3.76
CA GLU A 329 -20.62 -19.17 -2.51
C GLU A 329 -19.19 -19.71 -2.60
N LYS A 330 -18.77 -20.22 -3.77
CA LYS A 330 -17.44 -20.80 -4.01
C LYS A 330 -16.42 -19.76 -4.47
N THR A 331 -16.88 -18.55 -4.74
CA THR A 331 -16.06 -17.53 -5.40
C THR A 331 -15.32 -16.70 -4.38
N ILE A 332 -14.02 -16.55 -4.63
CA ILE A 332 -13.14 -15.65 -3.87
C ILE A 332 -12.16 -14.98 -4.84
N GLY A 333 -11.90 -13.70 -4.60
CA GLY A 333 -10.91 -12.94 -5.36
C GLY A 333 -10.05 -12.08 -4.46
N ILE A 334 -9.03 -11.44 -5.05
CA ILE A 334 -8.17 -10.47 -4.37
C ILE A 334 -8.12 -9.16 -5.14
N LEU A 335 -8.27 -8.06 -4.44
CA LEU A 335 -8.25 -6.70 -4.99
C LEU A 335 -7.48 -5.74 -4.09
N GLY A 336 -7.10 -4.59 -4.64
CA GLY A 336 -6.90 -3.41 -3.83
C GLY A 336 -8.25 -2.81 -3.43
N SER A 337 -8.36 -2.24 -2.24
CA SER A 337 -9.65 -1.68 -1.79
C SER A 337 -10.09 -0.47 -2.63
N GLU A 338 -9.15 0.24 -3.27
CA GLU A 338 -9.46 1.35 -4.20
C GLU A 338 -10.32 0.90 -5.40
N ILE A 339 -10.15 -0.35 -5.83
CA ILE A 339 -10.99 -0.93 -6.88
C ILE A 339 -12.35 -1.33 -6.31
N LEU A 340 -12.38 -1.95 -5.13
CA LEU A 340 -13.64 -2.29 -4.46
C LEU A 340 -14.48 -1.03 -4.19
N ASP A 341 -13.83 0.08 -3.81
CA ASP A 341 -14.47 1.34 -3.47
C ASP A 341 -14.90 2.17 -4.69
N SER A 342 -14.45 1.78 -5.89
CA SER A 342 -14.74 2.53 -7.11
C SER A 342 -16.10 2.16 -7.74
N GLY A 343 -16.80 3.17 -8.23
CA GLY A 343 -18.04 2.99 -8.96
C GLY A 343 -19.10 2.21 -8.16
N SER A 344 -19.70 1.21 -8.81
CA SER A 344 -20.74 0.34 -8.22
C SER A 344 -20.20 -0.97 -7.64
N ASN A 345 -18.88 -1.11 -7.50
CA ASN A 345 -18.31 -2.40 -7.11
C ASN A 345 -18.80 -2.90 -5.75
N ARG A 346 -18.94 -2.02 -4.75
CA ARG A 346 -19.48 -2.42 -3.42
C ARG A 346 -20.94 -2.90 -3.45
N ALA A 347 -21.70 -2.57 -4.50
CA ALA A 347 -23.05 -3.12 -4.67
C ALA A 347 -23.03 -4.59 -5.13
N ASN A 348 -21.96 -5.01 -5.80
CA ASN A 348 -21.83 -6.33 -6.40
C ASN A 348 -20.82 -7.23 -5.66
N LEU A 349 -19.92 -6.62 -4.90
CA LEU A 349 -18.84 -7.26 -4.18
C LEU A 349 -18.85 -6.83 -2.71
N LYS A 350 -18.32 -7.69 -1.86
CA LYS A 350 -18.00 -7.33 -0.48
C LYS A 350 -16.56 -7.66 -0.14
N ALA A 351 -15.94 -6.82 0.68
CA ALA A 351 -14.69 -7.18 1.36
C ALA A 351 -15.00 -8.23 2.42
N MET A 352 -14.15 -9.21 2.53
CA MET A 352 -14.19 -10.17 3.64
C MET A 352 -13.35 -9.62 4.79
N ALA A 353 -13.87 -9.75 6.02
CA ALA A 353 -13.08 -9.45 7.20
C ALA A 353 -11.87 -10.39 7.26
N PHE A 354 -10.68 -9.84 7.43
CA PHE A 354 -9.45 -10.63 7.46
C PHE A 354 -8.93 -10.76 8.89
N GLN A 355 -8.71 -12.01 9.31
CA GLN A 355 -8.10 -12.35 10.59
C GLN A 355 -6.64 -12.74 10.39
N ALA A 356 -5.72 -11.89 10.82
CA ALA A 356 -4.30 -12.18 10.75
C ALA A 356 -3.85 -13.15 11.86
N VAL A 357 -2.66 -13.70 11.70
CA VAL A 357 -2.03 -14.54 12.73
C VAL A 357 -1.92 -13.77 14.05
N GLY A 358 -2.38 -14.37 15.13
CA GLY A 358 -2.38 -13.78 16.48
C GLY A 358 -3.56 -12.87 16.78
N GLN A 359 -4.45 -12.63 15.81
CA GLN A 359 -5.70 -11.90 16.04
C GLN A 359 -6.83 -12.85 16.46
N THR A 360 -7.68 -12.41 17.38
CA THR A 360 -8.89 -13.15 17.80
C THR A 360 -10.10 -12.85 16.90
N ASN A 361 -10.10 -11.71 16.20
CA ASN A 361 -11.18 -11.27 15.33
C ASN A 361 -10.68 -10.96 13.92
N GLY A 362 -11.56 -11.11 12.94
CA GLY A 362 -11.36 -10.54 11.61
C GLY A 362 -11.77 -9.06 11.56
N PHE A 363 -11.07 -8.27 10.77
CA PHE A 363 -11.36 -6.85 10.57
C PHE A 363 -11.55 -6.54 9.10
N LEU A 364 -12.45 -5.60 8.80
CA LEU A 364 -12.47 -4.91 7.50
C LEU A 364 -11.43 -3.78 7.51
N PRO A 365 -11.00 -3.29 6.34
CA PRO A 365 -10.12 -2.11 6.30
C PRO A 365 -10.81 -0.86 6.88
N ASP A 366 -12.12 -0.76 6.69
CA ASP A 366 -12.98 0.34 7.13
C ASP A 366 -13.58 0.07 8.53
N SER A 367 -14.14 1.10 9.16
CA SER A 367 -14.84 0.97 10.44
C SER A 367 -16.15 0.16 10.34
N THR A 368 -16.76 0.11 9.16
CA THR A 368 -17.96 -0.68 8.83
C THR A 368 -17.90 -1.17 7.39
N ALA A 369 -18.77 -2.10 7.01
CA ALA A 369 -18.86 -2.60 5.64
C ALA A 369 -19.26 -1.52 4.61
N THR A 370 -19.87 -0.42 5.05
CA THR A 370 -20.33 0.67 4.20
C THR A 370 -19.52 1.96 4.34
N ALA A 371 -18.59 2.02 5.30
CA ALA A 371 -17.69 3.16 5.46
C ALA A 371 -16.56 3.11 4.41
N PHE A 372 -15.90 4.26 4.21
CA PHE A 372 -14.73 4.41 3.35
C PHE A 372 -13.52 4.98 4.12
N ASP A 373 -13.59 4.98 5.45
CA ASP A 373 -12.67 5.68 6.36
C ASP A 373 -11.36 4.95 6.62
N LYS A 374 -11.22 3.70 6.16
CA LYS A 374 -10.03 2.86 6.38
C LYS A 374 -9.55 2.87 7.83
N ARG A 375 -10.48 3.00 8.76
CA ARG A 375 -10.15 3.24 10.15
C ARG A 375 -9.42 2.07 10.78
N SER A 376 -9.92 0.84 10.56
CA SER A 376 -9.25 -0.35 11.09
C SER A 376 -7.84 -0.53 10.51
N LEU A 377 -7.62 -0.13 9.25
CA LEU A 377 -6.29 -0.13 8.64
C LEU A 377 -5.39 0.94 9.27
N ARG A 378 -5.88 2.17 9.38
CA ARG A 378 -5.11 3.31 9.90
C ARG A 378 -4.67 3.10 11.34
N GLU A 379 -5.48 2.42 12.13
CA GLU A 379 -5.25 2.10 13.55
C GLU A 379 -4.52 0.76 13.77
N GLY A 380 -4.23 -0.01 12.71
CA GLY A 380 -3.44 -1.24 12.77
C GLY A 380 -4.23 -2.52 13.10
N HIS A 381 -5.56 -2.47 13.12
CA HIS A 381 -6.40 -3.67 13.25
C HIS A 381 -6.43 -4.48 11.95
N TYR A 382 -6.60 -3.82 10.81
CA TYR A 382 -6.51 -4.44 9.49
C TYR A 382 -5.08 -4.37 8.98
N VAL A 383 -4.45 -5.52 8.77
CA VAL A 383 -3.01 -5.59 8.48
C VAL A 383 -2.68 -5.89 7.02
N ALA A 384 -3.68 -6.16 6.16
CA ALA A 384 -3.46 -6.46 4.75
C ALA A 384 -3.33 -5.16 3.92
N TRP A 385 -2.15 -4.54 3.99
CA TRP A 385 -1.84 -3.30 3.30
C TRP A 385 -0.34 -3.16 3.05
N SER A 386 0.03 -2.33 2.09
CA SER A 386 1.41 -1.91 1.84
C SER A 386 1.49 -0.42 1.54
N HIS A 387 2.69 0.13 1.63
CA HIS A 387 2.96 1.47 1.09
C HIS A 387 3.01 1.42 -0.45
N VAL A 388 2.56 2.48 -1.07
CA VAL A 388 2.98 2.85 -2.42
C VAL A 388 4.39 3.40 -2.29
N PHE A 389 5.32 2.91 -3.07
CA PHE A 389 6.69 3.41 -3.07
C PHE A 389 6.97 4.21 -4.34
N TYR A 390 7.81 5.21 -4.21
CA TYR A 390 8.35 5.99 -5.32
C TYR A 390 9.84 5.73 -5.40
N LEU A 391 10.23 4.85 -6.33
CA LEU A 391 11.62 4.51 -6.58
C LEU A 391 12.19 5.44 -7.63
N THR A 392 13.20 6.20 -7.28
CA THR A 392 13.87 7.12 -8.21
C THR A 392 15.35 7.25 -7.86
N LYS A 393 16.14 7.65 -8.85
CA LYS A 393 17.55 7.97 -8.63
C LYS A 393 17.71 9.25 -7.85
N VAL A 394 18.66 9.24 -6.93
CA VAL A 394 19.01 10.38 -6.09
C VAL A 394 20.44 10.81 -6.34
N ALA A 395 20.70 12.10 -6.20
CA ALA A 395 22.06 12.58 -6.10
C ALA A 395 22.66 12.12 -4.78
N SER A 396 23.91 11.68 -4.79
CA SER A 396 24.67 11.43 -3.56
C SER A 396 24.80 12.74 -2.79
N VAL A 397 24.23 12.80 -1.60
CA VAL A 397 24.34 13.96 -0.72
C VAL A 397 25.13 13.54 0.49
N ASP A 398 26.37 13.99 0.59
CA ASP A 398 27.18 13.79 1.79
C ASP A 398 26.48 14.39 3.00
N GLY A 399 25.91 13.53 3.86
CA GLY A 399 25.32 13.92 5.15
C GLY A 399 23.94 14.58 5.10
N GLY A 400 23.27 14.68 3.93
CA GLY A 400 21.95 15.29 3.77
C GLY A 400 20.84 14.31 3.42
N THR A 401 19.59 14.79 3.35
CA THR A 401 18.44 14.03 2.85
C THR A 401 18.61 13.75 1.37
N ALA A 402 18.44 12.48 0.97
CA ALA A 402 18.47 12.07 -0.44
C ALA A 402 17.45 12.86 -1.27
N GLN A 403 17.89 13.48 -2.34
CA GLN A 403 17.01 14.26 -3.24
C GLN A 403 16.94 13.59 -4.62
N PRO A 404 15.75 13.41 -5.19
CA PRO A 404 15.59 12.92 -6.56
C PRO A 404 16.39 13.76 -7.55
N VAL A 405 17.08 13.09 -8.46
CA VAL A 405 17.84 13.76 -9.56
C VAL A 405 16.90 14.49 -10.49
N ASN A 406 15.76 13.86 -10.82
CA ASN A 406 14.75 14.46 -11.68
C ASN A 406 13.79 15.35 -10.84
N ALA A 407 13.76 16.66 -11.16
CA ALA A 407 12.94 17.63 -10.43
C ALA A 407 11.44 17.37 -10.55
N ASN A 408 10.97 16.81 -11.68
CA ASN A 408 9.56 16.45 -11.87
C ASN A 408 9.20 15.20 -11.05
N ALA A 409 10.12 14.24 -10.90
CA ALA A 409 9.95 13.11 -10.00
C ALA A 409 9.88 13.59 -8.55
N LYS A 410 10.75 14.55 -8.16
CA LYS A 410 10.67 15.16 -6.82
C LYS A 410 9.33 15.84 -6.59
N LEU A 411 8.84 16.64 -7.53
CA LEU A 411 7.54 17.31 -7.42
C LEU A 411 6.40 16.31 -7.24
N LEU A 412 6.40 15.22 -8.02
CA LEU A 412 5.39 14.14 -7.90
C LEU A 412 5.45 13.50 -6.50
N ILE A 413 6.64 13.18 -6.01
CA ILE A 413 6.84 12.59 -4.69
C ILE A 413 6.35 13.55 -3.60
N ASP A 414 6.74 14.82 -3.64
CA ASP A 414 6.34 15.82 -2.65
C ASP A 414 4.81 15.94 -2.57
N ILE A 415 4.11 15.98 -3.72
CA ILE A 415 2.65 16.04 -3.76
C ILE A 415 2.03 14.78 -3.13
N LEU A 416 2.52 13.59 -3.48
CA LEU A 416 1.93 12.33 -3.05
C LEU A 416 2.33 11.92 -1.62
N THR A 417 3.32 12.58 -1.05
CA THR A 417 3.72 12.43 0.36
C THR A 417 3.31 13.62 1.23
N ASP A 418 2.53 14.55 0.66
CA ASP A 418 2.07 15.78 1.33
C ASP A 418 3.24 16.64 1.89
N ALA A 419 4.36 16.64 1.20
CA ALA A 419 5.50 17.46 1.56
C ALA A 419 5.31 18.91 1.08
N ALA A 420 5.72 19.86 1.89
CA ALA A 420 5.68 21.28 1.51
C ALA A 420 6.58 21.52 0.27
N ASN A 421 5.98 21.97 -0.83
CA ASN A 421 6.69 22.27 -2.06
C ASN A 421 6.03 23.46 -2.79
N PRO A 422 6.77 24.55 -3.06
CA PRO A 422 6.23 25.72 -3.77
C PRO A 422 5.83 25.42 -5.23
N GLY A 423 6.26 24.29 -5.79
CA GLY A 423 5.88 23.85 -7.13
C GLY A 423 4.54 23.13 -7.22
N ILE A 424 3.86 22.84 -6.10
CA ILE A 424 2.53 22.22 -6.09
C ILE A 424 1.54 23.18 -6.78
N PRO A 425 0.77 22.71 -7.79
CA PRO A 425 -0.23 23.54 -8.46
C PRO A 425 -1.22 24.17 -7.47
N SER A 426 -1.51 25.45 -7.63
CA SER A 426 -2.44 26.16 -6.77
C SER A 426 -3.82 25.50 -6.82
N GLY A 427 -4.40 25.25 -5.65
CA GLY A 427 -5.71 24.61 -5.51
C GLY A 427 -5.69 23.09 -5.56
N LEU A 428 -4.54 22.45 -5.76
CA LEU A 428 -4.38 21.02 -5.58
C LEU A 428 -4.34 20.70 -4.08
N ASP A 429 -5.21 19.81 -3.65
CA ASP A 429 -5.26 19.27 -2.30
C ASP A 429 -4.68 17.84 -2.34
N PRO A 430 -3.43 17.62 -1.88
CA PRO A 430 -2.79 16.30 -1.95
C PRO A 430 -3.52 15.22 -1.15
N VAL A 431 -4.04 15.56 0.02
CA VAL A 431 -4.80 14.63 0.87
C VAL A 431 -6.08 14.19 0.18
N ALA A 432 -6.85 15.16 -0.35
CA ALA A 432 -8.07 14.84 -1.10
C ALA A 432 -7.77 14.06 -2.38
N LEU A 433 -6.68 14.37 -3.10
CA LEU A 433 -6.26 13.64 -4.29
C LEU A 433 -6.09 12.14 -3.98
N VAL A 434 -5.36 11.83 -2.92
CA VAL A 434 -5.05 10.46 -2.49
C VAL A 434 -6.31 9.77 -1.95
N ALA A 435 -7.03 10.42 -1.05
CA ALA A 435 -8.23 9.89 -0.39
C ALA A 435 -9.35 9.58 -1.39
N ASN A 436 -9.61 10.47 -2.36
CA ASN A 436 -10.63 10.28 -3.39
C ASN A 436 -10.32 9.14 -4.39
N LYS A 437 -9.12 8.55 -4.30
CA LYS A 437 -8.73 7.36 -5.07
C LYS A 437 -8.62 6.11 -4.20
N GLY A 438 -9.19 6.13 -2.99
CA GLY A 438 -9.27 4.98 -2.10
C GLY A 438 -7.96 4.61 -1.40
N LEU A 439 -6.97 5.51 -1.43
CA LEU A 439 -5.70 5.37 -0.73
C LEU A 439 -5.71 6.15 0.58
N VAL A 440 -4.83 5.79 1.51
CA VAL A 440 -4.68 6.50 2.78
C VAL A 440 -3.38 7.30 2.77
N PRO A 441 -3.44 8.65 2.89
CA PRO A 441 -2.23 9.46 2.99
C PRO A 441 -1.47 9.14 4.28
N LEU A 442 -0.15 9.30 4.28
CA LEU A 442 0.69 8.98 5.44
C LEU A 442 0.29 9.79 6.68
N CYS A 443 -0.14 11.04 6.50
CA CYS A 443 -0.59 11.90 7.61
C CYS A 443 -1.83 11.38 8.34
N ALA A 444 -2.60 10.45 7.74
CA ALA A 444 -3.77 9.83 8.37
C ALA A 444 -3.47 8.47 9.02
N MET A 445 -2.23 7.97 8.93
CA MET A 445 -1.81 6.71 9.52
C MET A 445 -1.32 6.90 10.97
N THR A 446 -1.59 5.91 11.83
CA THR A 446 -1.04 5.84 13.19
C THR A 446 -0.10 4.65 13.40
N VAL A 447 0.03 3.82 12.37
CA VAL A 447 0.94 2.67 12.34
C VAL A 447 1.74 2.65 11.05
N THR A 448 2.91 2.01 11.10
CA THR A 448 3.79 1.77 9.96
C THR A 448 4.39 0.37 10.02
N ARG A 449 5.08 -0.02 8.97
CA ARG A 449 5.91 -1.25 8.94
C ARG A 449 7.19 -1.00 8.15
N SER A 450 8.18 -1.87 8.36
CA SER A 450 9.49 -1.80 7.70
C SER A 450 9.70 -2.85 6.61
N VAL A 451 8.86 -3.90 6.57
CA VAL A 451 8.94 -4.99 5.59
C VAL A 451 7.54 -5.42 5.18
N GLU A 452 7.40 -6.00 3.98
CA GLU A 452 6.12 -6.50 3.47
C GLU A 452 5.56 -7.60 4.37
N GLY A 453 4.27 -7.46 4.75
CA GLY A 453 3.61 -8.40 5.66
C GLY A 453 4.17 -8.45 7.09
N GLY A 454 5.16 -7.61 7.41
CA GLY A 454 5.83 -7.59 8.72
C GLY A 454 5.01 -6.93 9.85
N ASN A 455 5.55 -7.00 11.05
CA ASN A 455 4.95 -6.41 12.24
C ASN A 455 4.75 -4.89 12.08
N LEU A 456 3.67 -4.42 12.67
CA LEU A 456 3.38 -3.00 12.76
C LEU A 456 4.15 -2.37 13.93
N SER A 457 4.50 -1.11 13.76
CA SER A 457 5.00 -0.23 14.81
C SER A 457 4.23 1.07 14.83
N LEU A 458 4.32 1.79 15.92
CA LEU A 458 3.78 3.14 16.03
C LEU A 458 4.30 4.05 14.95
N PHE A 459 3.41 4.90 14.48
CA PHE A 459 3.73 6.02 13.63
C PHE A 459 2.95 7.26 14.07
N ALA A 460 3.66 8.33 14.37
CA ALA A 460 3.11 9.64 14.58
C ALA A 460 3.55 10.50 13.37
N PRO A 461 2.64 10.84 12.46
CA PRO A 461 3.00 11.68 11.32
C PRO A 461 3.38 13.08 11.82
N PRO A 462 4.34 13.76 11.17
CA PRO A 462 4.74 15.13 11.56
C PRO A 462 3.59 16.13 11.48
N ASP A 463 2.68 15.93 10.54
CA ASP A 463 1.50 16.77 10.33
C ASP A 463 0.24 15.89 10.20
N PRO A 464 -0.35 15.46 11.34
CA PRO A 464 -1.52 14.60 11.33
C PRO A 464 -2.72 15.19 10.60
N CYS A 465 -3.42 14.36 9.81
CA CYS A 465 -4.58 14.77 9.01
C CYS A 465 -5.76 13.78 9.10
N GLY A 466 -5.87 13.03 10.18
CA GLY A 466 -6.85 11.95 10.30
C GLY A 466 -8.29 12.41 10.14
N CYS A 467 -8.68 13.49 10.83
CA CYS A 467 -10.01 14.08 10.72
C CYS A 467 -10.24 14.70 9.33
N TYR A 468 -9.23 15.34 8.79
CA TYR A 468 -9.32 15.91 7.44
C TYR A 468 -9.52 14.82 6.39
N TYR A 469 -8.77 13.74 6.47
CA TYR A 469 -8.94 12.56 5.61
C TYR A 469 -10.38 12.02 5.70
N GLU A 470 -10.91 11.80 6.91
CA GLU A 470 -12.28 11.29 7.09
C GLU A 470 -13.33 12.22 6.48
N SER A 471 -13.10 13.55 6.52
CA SER A 471 -13.97 14.54 5.85
C SER A 471 -13.95 14.42 4.32
N LYS A 472 -12.89 13.84 3.72
CA LYS A 472 -12.77 13.66 2.27
C LYS A 472 -13.39 12.35 1.77
N VAL A 473 -13.46 11.33 2.63
CA VAL A 473 -14.00 10.01 2.26
C VAL A 473 -15.43 9.77 2.75
N GLY A 474 -15.98 10.69 3.54
CA GLY A 474 -17.33 10.60 4.09
C GLY A 474 -17.65 11.78 4.98
N THR A 475 -18.40 11.52 6.04
CA THR A 475 -18.67 12.50 7.10
C THR A 475 -17.69 12.28 8.22
N ALA A 476 -16.91 13.32 8.54
CA ALA A 476 -16.01 13.28 9.69
C ALA A 476 -16.82 12.95 10.98
N PRO A 477 -16.32 12.06 11.83
CA PRO A 477 -17.00 11.69 13.06
C PRO A 477 -17.12 12.90 14.01
N ALA A 478 -18.03 12.82 14.97
CA ALA A 478 -18.27 13.90 15.94
C ALA A 478 -17.02 14.24 16.81
N SER A 479 -16.07 13.30 16.91
CA SER A 479 -14.77 13.52 17.55
C SER A 479 -13.86 14.47 16.76
N CYS A 480 -14.11 14.65 15.47
CA CYS A 480 -13.38 15.58 14.60
C CYS A 480 -13.95 17.01 14.76
N VAL A 481 -13.36 17.76 15.66
CA VAL A 481 -13.80 19.12 15.96
C VAL A 481 -13.21 20.09 14.96
N ALA A 482 -14.06 20.84 14.25
CA ALA A 482 -13.60 21.88 13.34
C ALA A 482 -12.94 23.04 14.09
N CYS A 483 -11.83 23.53 13.55
CA CYS A 483 -11.06 24.65 14.11
C CYS A 483 -10.75 25.74 13.07
N SER A 484 -10.37 26.89 13.55
CA SER A 484 -9.90 28.03 12.76
C SER A 484 -9.07 28.96 13.64
N ALA A 485 -8.53 30.04 13.07
CA ALA A 485 -7.84 31.06 13.84
C ALA A 485 -8.73 31.70 14.93
N THR A 486 -10.06 31.76 14.71
CA THR A 486 -11.04 32.29 15.66
C THR A 486 -11.68 31.24 16.55
N LYS A 487 -11.46 29.95 16.25
CA LYS A 487 -11.95 28.80 17.02
C LYS A 487 -10.81 27.84 17.25
N PRO A 488 -9.89 28.10 18.18
CA PRO A 488 -8.76 27.23 18.44
C PRO A 488 -9.20 25.89 19.05
N CYS A 489 -8.34 24.89 18.96
CA CYS A 489 -8.56 23.59 19.55
C CYS A 489 -8.46 23.65 21.08
N ALA A 490 -9.35 22.94 21.77
CA ALA A 490 -9.24 22.73 23.21
C ALA A 490 -8.16 21.68 23.54
N ALA A 491 -7.91 20.73 22.62
CA ALA A 491 -6.85 19.73 22.69
C ALA A 491 -6.33 19.44 21.27
N GLY A 492 -5.06 19.08 21.15
CA GLY A 492 -4.40 18.88 19.85
C GLY A 492 -4.10 20.19 19.12
N THR A 493 -3.73 20.05 17.86
CA THR A 493 -3.33 21.18 16.99
C THR A 493 -4.33 21.35 15.86
N CYS A 494 -4.64 22.60 15.50
CA CYS A 494 -5.49 22.90 14.35
C CYS A 494 -4.71 22.68 13.05
N ARG A 495 -5.06 21.59 12.32
CA ARG A 495 -4.47 21.23 11.03
C ARG A 495 -5.58 20.98 10.02
N HIS A 496 -5.43 21.47 8.82
CA HIS A 496 -6.42 21.32 7.74
C HIS A 496 -7.87 21.65 8.12
N GLY A 497 -8.05 22.56 9.12
CA GLY A 497 -9.37 22.98 9.60
C GLY A 497 -10.00 22.10 10.67
N PHE A 498 -9.27 21.09 11.16
CA PHE A 498 -9.68 20.21 12.25
C PHE A 498 -8.68 20.20 13.41
N CYS A 499 -9.18 19.94 14.60
CA CYS A 499 -8.35 19.67 15.77
C CYS A 499 -7.83 18.23 15.66
N GLU A 500 -6.60 18.09 15.20
CA GLU A 500 -5.93 16.80 15.08
C GLU A 500 -5.17 16.48 16.37
N ALA A 501 -5.24 15.23 16.81
CA ALA A 501 -4.41 14.76 17.90
C ALA A 501 -2.94 14.71 17.46
N ASP A 502 -2.01 15.03 18.33
CA ASP A 502 -0.58 15.09 18.00
C ASP A 502 0.02 13.69 17.69
N ASP A 503 -0.65 12.61 18.09
CA ASP A 503 -0.31 11.23 17.74
C ASP A 503 -1.02 10.74 16.47
N GLY A 504 -1.76 11.61 15.77
CA GLY A 504 -2.45 11.33 14.53
C GLY A 504 -3.77 10.55 14.68
N ARG A 505 -4.24 10.28 15.89
CA ARG A 505 -5.50 9.55 16.10
C ARG A 505 -6.70 10.46 15.90
N THR A 506 -7.70 9.97 15.17
CA THR A 506 -8.98 10.65 14.97
C THR A 506 -9.91 10.52 16.17
N SER A 507 -9.66 9.55 17.04
CA SER A 507 -10.44 9.27 18.26
C SER A 507 -9.49 8.94 19.40
N LEU A 508 -9.41 9.81 20.37
CA LEU A 508 -8.67 9.58 21.62
C LEU A 508 -9.29 8.47 22.48
N SER A 509 -10.52 8.03 22.17
CA SER A 509 -11.27 7.08 22.97
C SER A 509 -11.02 5.63 22.58
N ASP A 510 -10.43 5.36 21.43
CA ASP A 510 -10.32 3.99 20.97
C ASP A 510 -9.23 3.20 21.68
N CYS A 511 -8.48 2.58 21.56
CA CYS A 511 -7.57 1.72 22.26
C CYS A 511 -6.82 2.32 23.45
N SER A 512 -6.68 3.63 23.53
CA SER A 512 -5.96 4.27 24.64
C SER A 512 -6.71 4.21 25.98
N ALA A 513 -8.04 4.31 25.93
CA ALA A 513 -8.89 4.21 27.13
C ALA A 513 -8.97 2.79 27.68
N LEU A 514 -8.85 1.78 26.80
CA LEU A 514 -8.94 0.37 27.16
C LEU A 514 -7.59 -0.23 27.57
N SER A 515 -6.52 0.31 27.07
CA SER A 515 -5.18 -0.22 27.34
C SER A 515 -4.50 0.41 28.55
N GLY A 516 -5.13 1.39 29.20
CA GLY A 516 -4.52 2.08 30.34
C GLY A 516 -3.14 2.67 30.02
N GLY A 517 -2.92 3.09 28.80
CA GLY A 517 -1.61 3.53 28.31
C GLY A 517 -0.71 2.39 27.86
N ALA A 518 -1.26 1.18 27.66
CA ALA A 518 -0.48 0.06 27.15
C ALA A 518 0.06 0.33 25.73
N PRO A 519 1.28 -0.12 25.44
CA PRO A 519 1.91 0.13 24.16
C PRO A 519 1.13 -0.49 22.99
N HIS A 520 1.25 0.10 21.83
CA HIS A 520 0.61 -0.31 20.57
C HIS A 520 0.79 -1.77 20.15
N ALA A 521 1.77 -2.49 20.72
CA ALA A 521 1.86 -3.93 20.57
C ALA A 521 0.53 -4.65 20.94
N GLN A 522 -0.24 -4.10 21.87
CA GLN A 522 -1.56 -4.64 22.23
C GLN A 522 -2.64 -4.29 21.21
N ILE A 523 -2.53 -3.18 20.50
CA ILE A 523 -3.42 -2.83 19.38
C ILE A 523 -3.23 -3.85 18.25
N ILE A 524 -1.99 -4.16 17.93
CA ILE A 524 -1.62 -5.14 16.90
C ILE A 524 -2.13 -6.54 17.26
N ASN A 525 -2.17 -6.87 18.55
CA ASN A 525 -2.60 -8.18 19.06
C ASN A 525 -4.08 -8.22 19.48
N ASN A 526 -4.93 -7.29 19.02
CA ASN A 526 -6.36 -7.22 19.39
C ASN A 526 -6.67 -6.97 20.86
N ALA A 527 -5.76 -6.43 21.65
CA ALA A 527 -6.08 -6.03 23.01
C ALA A 527 -7.12 -4.90 23.07
N CYS A 528 -7.33 -4.21 21.95
CA CYS A 528 -8.36 -3.19 21.80
C CYS A 528 -9.60 -3.76 21.12
N THR A 529 -10.50 -4.34 21.90
CA THR A 529 -11.73 -4.93 21.41
C THR A 529 -12.84 -3.92 21.11
N ALA A 530 -12.73 -2.68 21.59
CA ALA A 530 -13.76 -1.66 21.39
C ALA A 530 -13.92 -1.22 19.93
N GLY A 531 -12.89 -1.37 19.11
CA GLY A 531 -12.95 -1.14 17.66
C GLY A 531 -13.26 -2.39 16.85
N ALA A 532 -13.25 -3.58 17.46
CA ALA A 532 -13.60 -4.83 16.79
C ALA A 532 -15.11 -4.84 16.52
N ARG A 533 -15.48 -4.44 15.33
CA ARG A 533 -16.89 -4.34 14.94
C ARG A 533 -17.37 -5.54 14.15
N PHE A 534 -16.47 -6.45 13.88
CA PHE A 534 -16.72 -7.61 13.04
C PHE A 534 -16.40 -8.85 13.83
N MET A 535 -17.45 -9.56 14.13
CA MET A 535 -17.40 -10.78 14.88
C MET A 535 -16.73 -11.87 14.06
N SER A 536 -15.77 -12.53 14.65
CA SER A 536 -15.15 -13.72 14.07
C SER A 536 -16.03 -14.96 14.19
N ASP A 537 -17.24 -14.81 14.71
CA ASP A 537 -18.14 -15.92 15.03
C ASP A 537 -18.48 -16.83 13.84
N ASN A 538 -18.19 -16.36 12.63
CA ASN A 538 -18.38 -17.12 11.39
C ASN A 538 -17.05 -17.53 10.73
N ILE A 539 -15.91 -17.38 11.40
CA ILE A 539 -14.64 -17.92 10.91
C ILE A 539 -14.55 -19.34 11.50
N PRO A 540 -14.70 -20.40 10.68
CA PRO A 540 -14.62 -21.78 11.15
C PRO A 540 -13.24 -22.16 11.65
#